data_e48e5c36b9f94835d33504b75b4dbe62
#
_entry.id   e48e5c36b9f94835d33504b75b4dbe62
#
_cell.length_a   1.000
_cell.length_b   1.000
_cell.length_c   1.000
_cell.angle_alpha   90.00
_cell.angle_beta   90.00
_cell.angle_gamma   90.00
#
_symmetry.space_group_name_H-M   'P 1'
#
loop_
_entity.id
_entity.type
_entity.pdbx_description
1 polymer ?
#
loop_
_entity_poly.entity_id
_entity_poly.type
_entity_poly.pdbx_seq_one_letter_code
_entity_poly.pdbx_strand_id
1 'polypeptide(L)'
;MYTNNAYLNNSTIDRKDKSKPLVVTMCGTYKLYTHPKLPTWRPRGRVDFQLIFIAAGKAHFHFDNDEEETIVHAGHMVLYRPREPQKYEYYAKDQTEVYWVHFTGNNVTNLLRSYGLTNDKRVFQCGSGSEYQYLFRAMIKELQMCQDSYSEMLEMYLRQIFIKLQRYF
;
A
#
# COMPACT_ATOMS: atom_id res chain seq x y z
N MET A 1 -19.31 -2.35 4.23
CA MET A 1 -17.95 -2.02 3.78
C MET A 1 -17.81 -2.36 2.29
N TYR A 2 -17.29 -1.44 1.52
CA TYR A 2 -16.91 -1.73 0.12
C TYR A 2 -15.47 -2.24 0.09
N THR A 3 -15.23 -3.30 -0.66
CA THR A 3 -13.89 -3.84 -0.88
C THR A 3 -13.74 -4.34 -2.31
N ASN A 4 -12.57 -4.14 -2.89
CA ASN A 4 -12.20 -4.66 -4.20
C ASN A 4 -10.72 -5.02 -4.16
N ASN A 5 -10.41 -6.30 -4.10
CA ASN A 5 -9.07 -6.80 -3.88
C ASN A 5 -8.68 -7.78 -4.98
N ALA A 6 -7.40 -7.80 -5.31
CA ALA A 6 -6.85 -8.75 -6.28
C ALA A 6 -5.51 -9.29 -5.78
N TYR A 7 -5.28 -10.57 -6.04
CA TYR A 7 -4.11 -11.30 -5.57
C TYR A 7 -3.48 -12.08 -6.72
N LEU A 8 -2.18 -11.98 -6.86
CA LEU A 8 -1.45 -12.77 -7.87
C LEU A 8 -1.67 -14.26 -7.62
N ASN A 9 -2.11 -14.99 -8.66
CA ASN A 9 -2.46 -16.40 -8.58
C ASN A 9 -3.50 -16.72 -7.50
N ASN A 10 -4.38 -15.77 -7.17
CA ASN A 10 -5.40 -15.89 -6.14
C ASN A 10 -4.85 -16.25 -4.74
N SER A 11 -3.58 -15.96 -4.47
CA SER A 11 -2.93 -16.27 -3.20
C SER A 11 -2.89 -15.05 -2.29
N THR A 12 -3.44 -15.19 -1.08
CA THR A 12 -3.40 -14.15 -0.03
C THR A 12 -2.14 -14.22 0.83
N ILE A 13 -1.28 -15.21 0.59
CA ILE A 13 -0.05 -15.42 1.36
C ILE A 13 0.99 -14.41 0.91
N ASP A 14 1.62 -13.71 1.86
CA ASP A 14 2.74 -12.84 1.57
C ASP A 14 3.93 -13.67 1.07
N ARG A 15 4.65 -13.12 0.10
CA ARG A 15 5.76 -13.82 -0.53
C ARG A 15 6.93 -12.91 -0.79
N LYS A 16 8.11 -13.50 -0.76
CA LYS A 16 9.36 -12.87 -1.17
C LYS A 16 9.77 -13.46 -2.51
N ASP A 17 9.68 -12.69 -3.56
CA ASP A 17 10.05 -13.10 -4.91
C ASP A 17 11.22 -12.24 -5.39
N LYS A 18 12.39 -12.86 -5.57
CA LYS A 18 13.61 -12.20 -6.02
C LYS A 18 13.96 -12.49 -7.47
N SER A 19 13.02 -13.04 -8.23
CA SER A 19 13.25 -13.39 -9.65
C SER A 19 13.30 -12.15 -10.56
N LYS A 20 12.70 -11.03 -10.12
CA LYS A 20 12.65 -9.77 -10.86
C LYS A 20 12.95 -8.59 -9.92
N PRO A 21 13.35 -7.43 -10.47
CA PRO A 21 13.62 -6.24 -9.66
C PRO A 21 12.42 -5.74 -8.85
N LEU A 22 11.22 -5.80 -9.42
CA LEU A 22 9.98 -5.34 -8.80
C LEU A 22 8.81 -6.21 -9.26
N VAL A 23 8.06 -6.75 -8.30
CA VAL A 23 6.90 -7.62 -8.53
C VAL A 23 5.75 -7.14 -7.67
N VAL A 24 4.61 -6.80 -8.28
CA VAL A 24 3.36 -6.50 -7.56
C VAL A 24 2.60 -7.80 -7.35
N THR A 25 2.25 -8.10 -6.11
CA THR A 25 1.60 -9.37 -5.75
C THR A 25 0.15 -9.21 -5.32
N MET A 26 -0.22 -8.07 -4.76
CA MET A 26 -1.58 -7.81 -4.26
C MET A 26 -1.88 -6.33 -4.36
N CYS A 27 -3.15 -6.01 -4.62
CA CYS A 27 -3.62 -4.63 -4.62
C CYS A 27 -5.10 -4.60 -4.27
N GLY A 28 -5.53 -3.59 -3.51
CA GLY A 28 -6.92 -3.52 -3.13
C GLY A 28 -7.32 -2.18 -2.53
N THR A 29 -8.59 -2.11 -2.18
CA THR A 29 -9.20 -0.92 -1.56
C THR A 29 -10.24 -1.33 -0.53
N TYR A 30 -10.34 -0.54 0.53
CA TYR A 30 -11.41 -0.62 1.52
C TYR A 30 -12.05 0.75 1.68
N LYS A 31 -13.38 0.77 1.74
CA LYS A 31 -14.14 1.96 2.12
C LYS A 31 -15.15 1.57 3.19
N LEU A 32 -15.01 2.14 4.38
CA LEU A 32 -15.86 1.82 5.51
C LEU A 32 -17.08 2.73 5.54
N TYR A 33 -18.28 2.13 5.57
CA TYR A 33 -19.56 2.83 5.70
C TYR A 33 -20.20 2.53 7.05
N THR A 34 -20.58 1.27 7.27
CA THR A 34 -21.29 0.80 8.46
C THR A 34 -20.51 -0.21 9.28
N HIS A 35 -19.50 -0.84 8.70
CA HIS A 35 -18.62 -1.74 9.44
C HIS A 35 -17.77 -0.92 10.42
N PRO A 36 -17.96 -1.10 11.75
CA PRO A 36 -17.48 -0.09 12.71
C PRO A 36 -15.97 0.04 12.78
N LYS A 37 -15.24 -1.07 12.64
CA LYS A 37 -13.78 -1.09 12.80
C LYS A 37 -13.17 -2.18 11.94
N LEU A 38 -12.08 -1.86 11.26
CA LEU A 38 -11.26 -2.81 10.51
C LEU A 38 -9.83 -2.76 11.05
N PRO A 39 -9.45 -3.69 11.95
CA PRO A 39 -8.11 -3.71 12.51
C PRO A 39 -7.17 -4.60 11.73
N THR A 40 -5.87 -4.28 11.78
CA THR A 40 -4.77 -5.11 11.30
C THR A 40 -3.73 -5.20 12.41
N TRP A 41 -3.30 -6.41 12.71
CA TRP A 41 -2.22 -6.66 13.66
C TRP A 41 -1.33 -7.78 13.15
N ARG A 42 -0.08 -7.42 12.83
CA ARG A 42 0.97 -8.34 12.39
C ARG A 42 2.24 -8.03 13.18
N PRO A 43 2.42 -8.62 14.37
CA PRO A 43 3.54 -8.27 15.26
C PRO A 43 4.91 -8.58 14.68
N ARG A 44 4.99 -9.50 13.71
CA ARG A 44 6.24 -9.85 13.01
C ARG A 44 6.33 -9.23 11.60
N GLY A 45 5.35 -8.39 11.24
CA GLY A 45 5.26 -7.80 9.91
C GLY A 45 4.96 -8.83 8.82
N ARG A 46 5.30 -8.45 7.60
CA ARG A 46 5.17 -9.29 6.40
C ARG A 46 6.56 -9.55 5.82
N VAL A 47 6.65 -10.47 4.87
CA VAL A 47 7.92 -10.71 4.14
C VAL A 47 8.08 -9.81 2.93
N ASP A 48 6.99 -9.12 2.52
CA ASP A 48 6.97 -8.16 1.41
C ASP A 48 6.87 -6.72 1.90
N PHE A 49 6.87 -5.79 0.95
CA PHE A 49 6.61 -4.35 1.18
C PHE A 49 5.12 -4.08 1.05
N GLN A 50 4.64 -3.08 1.76
CA GLN A 50 3.25 -2.61 1.65
C GLN A 50 3.21 -1.09 1.63
N LEU A 51 2.53 -0.54 0.64
CA LEU A 51 2.23 0.89 0.54
C LEU A 51 0.72 1.08 0.70
N ILE A 52 0.33 1.95 1.64
CA ILE A 52 -1.07 2.27 1.94
C ILE A 52 -1.31 3.74 1.63
N PHE A 53 -2.30 4.03 0.81
CA PHE A 53 -2.76 5.39 0.51
C PHE A 53 -4.06 5.68 1.25
N ILE A 54 -4.08 6.72 2.07
CA ILE A 54 -5.29 7.19 2.74
C ILE A 54 -5.96 8.19 1.81
N ALA A 55 -7.04 7.74 1.14
CA ALA A 55 -7.74 8.54 0.13
C ALA A 55 -8.82 9.44 0.74
N ALA A 56 -9.44 9.02 1.85
CA ALA A 56 -10.44 9.80 2.57
C ALA A 56 -10.42 9.45 4.05
N GLY A 57 -10.83 10.39 4.89
CA GLY A 57 -10.86 10.21 6.32
C GLY A 57 -9.47 10.17 6.94
N LYS A 58 -9.29 9.26 7.88
CA LYS A 58 -8.02 9.08 8.58
C LYS A 58 -7.85 7.63 9.03
N ALA A 59 -6.62 7.24 9.33
CA ALA A 59 -6.27 5.93 9.84
C ALA A 59 -5.43 6.07 11.10
N HIS A 60 -5.48 5.06 11.96
CA HIS A 60 -4.84 5.07 13.27
C HIS A 60 -3.73 4.02 13.28
N PHE A 61 -2.48 4.45 13.38
CA PHE A 61 -1.30 3.60 13.32
C PHE A 61 -0.59 3.56 14.67
N HIS A 62 -0.04 2.39 14.99
CA HIS A 62 0.84 2.18 16.14
C HIS A 62 2.17 1.65 15.61
N PHE A 63 3.10 2.54 15.31
CA PHE A 63 4.39 2.13 14.74
C PHE A 63 5.29 1.52 15.82
N ASP A 64 6.07 0.51 15.44
CA ASP A 64 7.01 -0.21 16.32
C ASP A 64 6.36 -0.84 17.56
N ASN A 65 5.09 -1.26 17.46
CA ASN A 65 4.28 -1.75 18.57
C ASN A 65 4.11 -0.71 19.68
N ASP A 66 4.22 0.57 19.33
CA ASP A 66 4.04 1.66 20.28
C ASP A 66 2.60 1.71 20.78
N GLU A 67 2.43 1.99 22.09
CA GLU A 67 1.11 2.26 22.64
C GLU A 67 0.56 3.60 22.14
N GLU A 68 1.46 4.51 21.75
CA GLU A 68 1.09 5.82 21.25
C GLU A 68 0.56 5.73 19.82
N GLU A 69 -0.58 6.37 19.59
CA GLU A 69 -1.28 6.37 18.30
C GLU A 69 -0.77 7.50 17.42
N THR A 70 -0.44 7.16 16.17
CA THR A 70 -0.16 8.14 15.12
C THR A 70 -1.34 8.18 14.17
N ILE A 71 -2.00 9.35 14.08
CA ILE A 71 -3.11 9.54 13.14
C ILE A 71 -2.55 9.98 11.80
N VAL A 72 -2.92 9.25 10.74
CA VAL A 72 -2.53 9.58 9.36
C VAL A 72 -3.79 9.99 8.59
N HIS A 73 -3.81 11.23 8.15
CA HIS A 73 -4.95 11.81 7.43
C HIS A 73 -4.91 11.49 5.94
N ALA A 74 -6.05 11.70 5.28
CA ALA A 74 -6.13 11.66 3.81
C ALA A 74 -5.05 12.54 3.18
N GLY A 75 -4.54 12.13 2.01
CA GLY A 75 -3.44 12.80 1.33
C GLY A 75 -2.06 12.37 1.80
N HIS A 76 -1.98 11.25 2.50
CA HIS A 76 -0.72 10.65 2.96
C HIS A 76 -0.65 9.19 2.55
N MET A 77 0.57 8.69 2.43
CA MET A 77 0.86 7.27 2.25
C MET A 77 1.73 6.76 3.39
N VAL A 78 1.53 5.48 3.74
CA VAL A 78 2.32 4.77 4.74
C VAL A 78 3.05 3.62 4.05
N LEU A 79 4.35 3.54 4.24
CA LEU A 79 5.19 2.47 3.68
C LEU A 79 5.67 1.57 4.81
N TYR A 80 5.30 0.30 4.73
CA TYR A 80 5.85 -0.77 5.56
C TYR A 80 6.85 -1.59 4.75
N ARG A 81 8.02 -1.79 5.36
CA ARG A 81 9.09 -2.64 4.81
C ARG A 81 8.98 -4.05 5.39
N PRO A 82 9.63 -5.05 4.79
CA PRO A 82 9.60 -6.41 5.32
C PRO A 82 9.97 -6.47 6.80
N ARG A 83 9.20 -7.26 7.56
CA ARG A 83 9.37 -7.57 8.98
C ARG A 83 9.17 -6.39 9.93
N GLU A 84 8.72 -5.23 9.44
CA GLU A 84 8.27 -4.16 10.33
C GLU A 84 6.93 -4.55 10.95
N PRO A 85 6.77 -4.47 12.28
CA PRO A 85 5.50 -4.74 12.92
C PRO A 85 4.39 -3.84 12.39
N GLN A 86 3.23 -4.42 12.14
CA GLN A 86 2.08 -3.69 11.62
C GLN A 86 0.94 -3.74 12.62
N LYS A 87 0.51 -2.57 13.06
CA LYS A 87 -0.67 -2.42 13.92
C LYS A 87 -1.38 -1.12 13.54
N TYR A 88 -2.56 -1.26 12.98
CA TYR A 88 -3.37 -0.11 12.58
C TYR A 88 -4.83 -0.47 12.50
N GLU A 89 -5.69 0.52 12.56
CA GLU A 89 -7.13 0.34 12.41
C GLU A 89 -7.78 1.49 11.65
N TYR A 90 -8.88 1.14 10.97
CA TYR A 90 -9.77 2.07 10.29
C TYR A 90 -11.14 2.04 10.97
N TYR A 91 -11.81 3.18 11.01
CA TYR A 91 -13.12 3.32 11.64
C TYR A 91 -14.16 3.86 10.66
N ALA A 92 -15.38 3.31 10.71
CA ALA A 92 -16.51 3.80 9.89
C ALA A 92 -16.85 5.25 10.23
N LYS A 93 -16.74 5.65 11.50
CA LYS A 93 -16.98 7.03 11.94
C LYS A 93 -16.09 8.06 11.26
N ASP A 94 -14.91 7.64 10.81
CA ASP A 94 -13.95 8.48 10.09
C ASP A 94 -14.20 8.48 8.58
N GLN A 95 -15.11 7.63 8.09
CA GLN A 95 -15.38 7.40 6.67
C GLN A 95 -14.10 7.07 5.89
N THR A 96 -13.25 6.25 6.48
CA THR A 96 -11.94 5.94 5.94
C THR A 96 -12.04 5.20 4.61
N GLU A 97 -11.29 5.68 3.64
CA GLU A 97 -11.08 5.03 2.35
C GLU A 97 -9.57 4.88 2.12
N VAL A 98 -9.13 3.65 1.88
CA VAL A 98 -7.73 3.35 1.67
C VAL A 98 -7.55 2.51 0.41
N TYR A 99 -6.38 2.66 -0.19
CA TYR A 99 -5.86 1.79 -1.24
C TYR A 99 -4.53 1.22 -0.77
N TRP A 100 -4.25 -0.01 -1.13
CA TRP A 100 -3.02 -0.65 -0.72
C TRP A 100 -2.45 -1.53 -1.82
N VAL A 101 -1.12 -1.69 -1.81
CA VAL A 101 -0.39 -2.55 -2.73
C VAL A 101 0.73 -3.26 -1.98
N HIS A 102 0.89 -4.55 -2.24
CA HIS A 102 2.02 -5.35 -1.77
C HIS A 102 2.95 -5.64 -2.93
N PHE A 103 4.24 -5.52 -2.68
CA PHE A 103 5.25 -5.72 -3.70
C PHE A 103 6.53 -6.29 -3.11
N THR A 104 7.31 -6.92 -3.96
CA THR A 104 8.56 -7.58 -3.63
C THR A 104 9.51 -7.48 -4.82
N GLY A 105 10.73 -8.01 -4.69
CA GLY A 105 11.71 -8.01 -5.77
C GLY A 105 13.13 -8.06 -5.25
N ASN A 106 14.09 -8.18 -6.18
CA ASN A 106 15.51 -8.21 -5.83
C ASN A 106 16.16 -6.83 -5.77
N ASN A 107 15.44 -5.75 -6.14
CA ASN A 107 16.00 -4.39 -6.20
C ASN A 107 15.09 -3.33 -5.57
N VAL A 108 14.14 -3.73 -4.73
CA VAL A 108 13.11 -2.81 -4.18
C VAL A 108 13.74 -1.72 -3.32
N THR A 109 14.65 -2.06 -2.42
CA THR A 109 15.29 -1.09 -1.52
C THR A 109 16.05 -0.01 -2.28
N ASN A 110 16.82 -0.39 -3.31
CA ASN A 110 17.53 0.57 -4.15
C ASN A 110 16.57 1.44 -4.96
N LEU A 111 15.50 0.82 -5.47
CA LEU A 111 14.48 1.53 -6.23
C LEU A 111 13.78 2.58 -5.36
N LEU A 112 13.34 2.21 -4.18
CA LEU A 112 12.71 3.13 -3.22
C LEU A 112 13.64 4.30 -2.89
N ARG A 113 14.91 3.99 -2.61
CA ARG A 113 15.92 5.01 -2.31
C ARG A 113 16.10 5.97 -3.48
N SER A 114 16.11 5.48 -4.71
CA SER A 114 16.26 6.32 -5.91
C SER A 114 15.11 7.32 -6.09
N TYR A 115 13.94 7.00 -5.53
CA TYR A 115 12.78 7.91 -5.53
C TYR A 115 12.65 8.73 -4.25
N GLY A 116 13.64 8.68 -3.35
CA GLY A 116 13.61 9.45 -2.11
C GLY A 116 12.79 8.82 -0.99
N LEU A 117 12.36 7.57 -1.14
CA LEU A 117 11.65 6.81 -0.11
C LEU A 117 12.67 6.09 0.78
N THR A 118 13.30 6.86 1.66
CA THR A 118 14.40 6.39 2.50
C THR A 118 13.93 5.63 3.74
N ASN A 119 14.82 4.87 4.37
CA ASN A 119 14.49 3.96 5.48
C ASN A 119 14.11 4.67 6.78
N ASP A 120 14.40 5.95 6.91
CA ASP A 120 14.12 6.76 8.09
C ASP A 120 12.71 7.33 8.13
N LYS A 121 11.91 7.09 7.10
CA LYS A 121 10.57 7.67 6.98
C LYS A 121 9.54 6.63 6.55
N ARG A 122 8.39 6.62 7.23
CA ARG A 122 7.27 5.71 6.96
C ARG A 122 6.05 6.42 6.42
N VAL A 123 5.82 7.67 6.81
CA VAL A 123 4.65 8.46 6.43
C VAL A 123 5.09 9.54 5.45
N PHE A 124 4.43 9.57 4.30
CA PHE A 124 4.75 10.49 3.20
C PHE A 124 3.52 11.30 2.83
N GLN A 125 3.65 12.62 2.83
CA GLN A 125 2.61 13.49 2.31
C GLN A 125 2.60 13.38 0.78
N CYS A 126 1.42 13.17 0.18
CA CYS A 126 1.31 12.95 -1.26
C CYS A 126 0.20 13.77 -1.93
N GLY A 127 -0.60 14.47 -1.14
CA GLY A 127 -1.78 15.16 -1.65
C GLY A 127 -2.96 14.21 -1.89
N SER A 128 -4.10 14.78 -2.25
CA SER A 128 -5.38 14.08 -2.37
C SER A 128 -5.86 13.97 -3.82
N GLY A 129 -4.95 13.68 -4.74
CA GLY A 129 -5.29 13.59 -6.16
C GLY A 129 -6.01 12.30 -6.54
N SER A 130 -7.02 12.42 -7.42
CA SER A 130 -7.69 11.27 -8.03
C SER A 130 -6.75 10.38 -8.86
N GLU A 131 -5.57 10.89 -9.20
CA GLU A 131 -4.55 10.16 -9.95
C GLU A 131 -4.05 8.91 -9.23
N TYR A 132 -3.88 8.98 -7.89
CA TYR A 132 -3.47 7.81 -7.11
C TYR A 132 -4.56 6.74 -7.12
N GLN A 133 -5.82 7.13 -6.94
CA GLN A 133 -6.94 6.20 -6.99
C GLN A 133 -6.99 5.48 -8.34
N TYR A 134 -6.80 6.22 -9.43
CA TYR A 134 -6.73 5.65 -10.78
C TYR A 134 -5.64 4.58 -10.88
N LEU A 135 -4.42 4.88 -10.41
CA LEU A 135 -3.29 3.96 -10.49
C LEU A 135 -3.52 2.69 -9.68
N PHE A 136 -4.06 2.81 -8.46
CA PHE A 136 -4.41 1.64 -7.65
C PHE A 136 -5.51 0.80 -8.30
N ARG A 137 -6.56 1.43 -8.81
CA ARG A 137 -7.63 0.73 -9.51
C ARG A 137 -7.12 0.02 -10.77
N ALA A 138 -6.21 0.64 -11.48
CA ALA A 138 -5.58 0.03 -12.65
C ALA A 138 -4.78 -1.22 -12.26
N MET A 139 -4.03 -1.18 -11.17
CA MET A 139 -3.31 -2.36 -10.67
C MET A 139 -4.26 -3.48 -10.23
N ILE A 140 -5.37 -3.14 -9.56
CA ILE A 140 -6.38 -4.13 -9.18
C ILE A 140 -6.91 -4.84 -10.44
N LYS A 141 -7.26 -4.07 -11.44
CA LYS A 141 -7.79 -4.61 -12.71
C LYS A 141 -6.78 -5.50 -13.42
N GLU A 142 -5.51 -5.09 -13.49
CA GLU A 142 -4.46 -5.91 -14.11
C GLU A 142 -4.31 -7.26 -13.42
N LEU A 143 -4.32 -7.29 -12.08
CA LEU A 143 -4.25 -8.52 -11.31
C LEU A 143 -5.50 -9.42 -11.50
N GLN A 144 -6.66 -8.81 -11.72
CA GLN A 144 -7.91 -9.53 -11.95
C GLN A 144 -7.99 -10.13 -13.35
N MET A 145 -7.58 -9.37 -14.37
CA MET A 145 -7.72 -9.74 -15.78
C MET A 145 -6.58 -10.61 -16.29
N CYS A 146 -5.39 -10.46 -15.76
CA CYS A 146 -4.20 -11.22 -16.15
C CYS A 146 -3.97 -11.29 -17.68
N GLN A 147 -4.15 -10.16 -18.34
CA GLN A 147 -3.91 -10.04 -19.78
C GLN A 147 -2.41 -10.10 -20.08
N ASP A 148 -2.06 -10.22 -21.35
CA ASP A 148 -0.66 -10.26 -21.77
C ASP A 148 0.10 -9.04 -21.21
N SER A 149 1.31 -9.29 -20.70
CA SER A 149 2.19 -8.26 -20.11
C SER A 149 1.61 -7.55 -18.88
N TYR A 150 0.67 -8.18 -18.17
CA TYR A 150 0.08 -7.56 -16.97
C TYR A 150 1.12 -7.28 -15.89
N SER A 151 2.14 -8.12 -15.77
CA SER A 151 3.24 -7.95 -14.82
C SER A 151 4.02 -6.64 -15.09
N GLU A 152 4.30 -6.34 -16.36
CA GLU A 152 4.95 -5.09 -16.75
C GLU A 152 4.05 -3.87 -16.48
N MET A 153 2.77 -3.98 -16.79
CA MET A 153 1.80 -2.91 -16.51
C MET A 153 1.73 -2.59 -15.02
N LEU A 154 1.68 -3.62 -14.18
CA LEU A 154 1.70 -3.46 -12.72
C LEU A 154 2.93 -2.70 -12.25
N GLU A 155 4.11 -3.10 -12.73
CA GLU A 155 5.37 -2.44 -12.41
C GLU A 155 5.34 -0.96 -12.83
N MET A 156 4.86 -0.67 -14.04
CA MET A 156 4.78 0.69 -14.55
C MET A 156 3.84 1.56 -13.71
N TYR A 157 2.68 1.05 -13.31
CA TYR A 157 1.74 1.78 -12.45
C TYR A 157 2.35 2.07 -11.07
N LEU A 158 3.01 1.10 -10.47
CA LEU A 158 3.65 1.30 -9.16
C LEU A 158 4.80 2.31 -9.24
N ARG A 159 5.61 2.25 -10.29
CA ARG A 159 6.67 3.23 -10.54
C ARG A 159 6.10 4.64 -10.70
N GLN A 160 4.97 4.80 -11.36
CA GLN A 160 4.29 6.09 -11.46
C GLN A 160 3.91 6.64 -10.07
N ILE A 161 3.44 5.79 -9.17
CA ILE A 161 3.16 6.20 -7.79
C ILE A 161 4.43 6.72 -7.12
N PHE A 162 5.54 6.00 -7.22
CA PHE A 162 6.83 6.42 -6.64
C PHE A 162 7.31 7.75 -7.21
N ILE A 163 7.19 7.94 -8.52
CA ILE A 163 7.58 9.19 -9.19
C ILE A 163 6.72 10.36 -8.68
N LYS A 164 5.41 10.15 -8.57
CA LYS A 164 4.49 11.18 -8.06
C LYS A 164 4.79 11.54 -6.61
N LEU A 165 5.09 10.56 -5.78
CA LEU A 165 5.54 10.79 -4.41
C LEU A 165 6.83 11.64 -4.39
N GLN A 166 7.83 11.27 -5.17
CA GLN A 166 9.08 12.01 -5.28
C GLN A 166 8.86 13.47 -5.67
N ARG A 167 7.98 13.72 -6.64
CA ARG A 167 7.66 15.08 -7.11
C ARG A 167 6.96 15.94 -6.07
N TYR A 168 6.35 15.30 -5.09
CA TYR A 168 5.64 16.00 -4.02
C TYR A 168 6.59 16.46 -2.90
N PHE A 169 7.74 15.82 -2.75
CA PHE A 169 8.71 16.11 -1.68
C PHE A 169 9.40 17.50 -1.85
#